data_d9a16f2a9f052f7e962e821a0d4f2a46
#
_entry.id   d9a16f2a9f052f7e962e821a0d4f2a46
#
_cell.length_a   1.000
_cell.length_b   1.000
_cell.length_c   1.000
_cell.angle_alpha   90.00
_cell.angle_beta   90.00
_cell.angle_gamma   90.00
#
_symmetry.space_group_name_H-M   'P 1'
#
loop_
_entity.id
_entity.type
_entity.pdbx_description
1 polymer ?
#
loop_
_entity_poly.entity_id
_entity_poly.type
_entity_poly.pdbx_seq_one_letter_code
_entity_poly.pdbx_strand_id
1 'polypeptide(L)'
;MLVNATAMLQAAVKGHYGIAAFNTNDLEWTRSILLAAEELQAPVIIQCTAGAASWQQGFKVVKDVVEDLVDYMNITVPVAMHLDHGSYEDCFKAIDAGFTSIMYDGSHEPTFEMNLERTAEIVKLCHGKGISVEAEVGGIGGVEDGVASSGELADPDECKAIADLGVDFLACGIGNIHGLYPDDWAGLSMDRLAEIKAKTGDLPLVLHGGTGIPTAMVQEAIDNGIAKINVNTDLQVAMAKATWDFVDSGEAKKGKNYDPRKLLKPGFDAIVARAKELIVDFGSDGKGWA
;
A
#
# COMPACT_ATOMS: atom_id res chain seq x y z
N MET A 1 -6.58 -11.26 13.55
CA MET A 1 -5.76 -12.27 12.83
C MET A 1 -5.42 -11.74 11.45
N LEU A 2 -4.14 -11.76 11.06
CA LEU A 2 -3.70 -11.34 9.73
C LEU A 2 -4.21 -12.32 8.66
N VAL A 3 -4.58 -11.79 7.49
CA VAL A 3 -5.02 -12.55 6.31
C VAL A 3 -4.15 -12.23 5.10
N ASN A 4 -4.15 -13.08 4.07
CA ASN A 4 -3.59 -12.69 2.78
C ASN A 4 -4.56 -11.72 2.06
N ALA A 5 -4.07 -11.00 1.04
CA ALA A 5 -4.86 -9.95 0.41
C ALA A 5 -5.81 -10.46 -0.70
N THR A 6 -5.70 -11.73 -1.13
CA THR A 6 -6.40 -12.24 -2.31
C THR A 6 -7.91 -12.05 -2.24
N ALA A 7 -8.55 -12.56 -1.17
CA ALA A 7 -10.02 -12.55 -1.07
C ALA A 7 -10.58 -11.12 -0.95
N MET A 8 -9.93 -10.26 -0.15
CA MET A 8 -10.40 -8.90 0.05
C MET A 8 -10.25 -8.03 -1.20
N LEU A 9 -9.17 -8.23 -1.99
CA LEU A 9 -9.00 -7.50 -3.26
C LEU A 9 -9.94 -8.01 -4.36
N GLN A 10 -10.23 -9.30 -4.41
CA GLN A 10 -11.26 -9.84 -5.30
C GLN A 10 -12.66 -9.32 -4.96
N ALA A 11 -12.98 -9.15 -3.66
CA ALA A 11 -14.22 -8.52 -3.22
C ALA A 11 -14.25 -7.03 -3.63
N ALA A 12 -13.12 -6.33 -3.53
CA ALA A 12 -12.99 -4.94 -3.94
C ALA A 12 -13.29 -4.74 -5.44
N VAL A 13 -12.70 -5.57 -6.31
CA VAL A 13 -13.01 -5.54 -7.76
C VAL A 13 -14.50 -5.73 -8.02
N LYS A 14 -15.10 -6.76 -7.39
CA LYS A 14 -16.53 -7.08 -7.58
C LYS A 14 -17.45 -6.00 -7.01
N GLY A 15 -17.03 -5.35 -5.92
CA GLY A 15 -17.80 -4.35 -5.22
C GLY A 15 -17.55 -2.92 -5.68
N HIS A 16 -16.66 -2.70 -6.66
CA HIS A 16 -16.26 -1.38 -7.16
C HIS A 16 -15.82 -0.44 -6.03
N TYR A 17 -14.87 -0.90 -5.20
CA TYR A 17 -14.20 -0.07 -4.18
C TYR A 17 -12.70 -0.36 -4.15
N GLY A 18 -11.92 0.58 -3.62
CA GLY A 18 -10.49 0.41 -3.44
C GLY A 18 -10.12 0.17 -1.97
N ILE A 19 -9.18 -0.73 -1.71
CA ILE A 19 -8.63 -0.95 -0.37
C ILE A 19 -7.38 -0.09 -0.20
N ALA A 20 -7.37 0.70 0.87
CA ALA A 20 -6.20 1.48 1.21
C ALA A 20 -5.05 0.58 1.69
N ALA A 21 -3.87 0.77 1.09
CA ALA A 21 -2.62 0.17 1.50
C ALA A 21 -1.72 1.28 2.06
N PHE A 22 -1.57 1.29 3.38
CA PHE A 22 -0.82 2.31 4.10
C PHE A 22 0.53 1.78 4.56
N ASN A 23 1.60 2.51 4.24
CA ASN A 23 2.93 2.17 4.74
C ASN A 23 3.00 2.41 6.25
N THR A 24 3.65 1.51 6.99
CA THR A 24 3.92 1.65 8.42
C THR A 24 5.36 2.09 8.65
N ASN A 25 5.56 3.04 9.59
CA ASN A 25 6.86 3.61 9.91
C ASN A 25 7.27 3.42 11.39
N ASP A 26 6.30 3.25 12.28
CA ASP A 26 6.49 3.01 13.71
C ASP A 26 5.22 2.45 14.38
N LEU A 27 5.28 2.21 15.69
CA LEU A 27 4.18 1.65 16.47
C LEU A 27 2.95 2.58 16.51
N GLU A 28 3.14 3.88 16.76
CA GLU A 28 2.07 4.87 16.83
C GLU A 28 1.36 5.00 15.48
N TRP A 29 2.13 4.94 14.42
CA TRP A 29 1.66 4.97 13.04
C TRP A 29 0.77 3.77 12.73
N THR A 30 1.25 2.56 13.00
CA THR A 30 0.49 1.32 12.81
C THR A 30 -0.82 1.34 13.60
N ARG A 31 -0.78 1.79 14.85
CA ARG A 31 -1.98 1.93 15.70
C ARG A 31 -3.00 2.91 15.09
N SER A 32 -2.53 4.02 14.52
CA SER A 32 -3.42 5.02 13.91
C SER A 32 -4.19 4.44 12.73
N ILE A 33 -3.51 3.70 11.86
CA ILE A 33 -4.11 3.07 10.68
C ILE A 33 -5.12 2.00 11.10
N LEU A 34 -4.74 1.12 12.02
CA LEU A 34 -5.61 0.05 12.52
C LEU A 34 -6.87 0.60 13.20
N LEU A 35 -6.73 1.70 13.98
CA LEU A 35 -7.86 2.37 14.61
C LEU A 35 -8.82 2.95 13.55
N ALA A 36 -8.29 3.61 12.51
CA ALA A 36 -9.10 4.16 11.44
C ALA A 36 -9.88 3.06 10.69
N ALA A 37 -9.22 1.95 10.36
CA ALA A 37 -9.84 0.81 9.68
C ALA A 37 -10.93 0.15 10.54
N GLU A 38 -10.67 -0.08 11.83
CA GLU A 38 -11.65 -0.69 12.74
C GLU A 38 -12.86 0.22 12.95
N GLU A 39 -12.66 1.52 13.17
CA GLU A 39 -13.77 2.46 13.39
C GLU A 39 -14.68 2.62 12.15
N LEU A 40 -14.13 2.45 10.95
CA LEU A 40 -14.90 2.47 9.70
C LEU A 40 -15.33 1.08 9.23
N GLN A 41 -14.98 0.01 9.98
CA GLN A 41 -15.23 -1.38 9.56
C GLN A 41 -14.78 -1.64 8.12
N ALA A 42 -13.56 -1.22 7.80
CA ALA A 42 -12.96 -1.30 6.48
C ALA A 42 -11.80 -2.31 6.44
N PRO A 43 -11.63 -3.10 5.37
CA PRO A 43 -10.42 -3.87 5.17
C PRO A 43 -9.22 -2.94 4.96
N VAL A 44 -8.03 -3.34 5.39
CA VAL A 44 -6.82 -2.54 5.22
C VAL A 44 -5.60 -3.40 4.93
N ILE A 45 -4.68 -2.85 4.14
CA ILE A 45 -3.34 -3.41 3.94
C ILE A 45 -2.35 -2.55 4.70
N ILE A 46 -1.64 -3.14 5.67
CA ILE A 46 -0.47 -2.52 6.29
C ILE A 46 0.74 -2.97 5.48
N GLN A 47 1.45 -2.02 4.90
CA GLN A 47 2.60 -2.35 4.06
C GLN A 47 3.89 -1.75 4.58
N CYS A 48 5.02 -2.35 4.19
CA CYS A 48 6.35 -1.97 4.65
C CYS A 48 7.36 -2.20 3.53
N THR A 49 8.12 -1.16 3.18
CA THR A 49 9.28 -1.28 2.30
C THR A 49 10.49 -1.84 3.04
N ALA A 50 11.52 -2.26 2.32
CA ALA A 50 12.78 -2.71 2.92
C ALA A 50 13.46 -1.61 3.74
N GLY A 51 13.37 -0.34 3.28
CA GLY A 51 13.89 0.82 4.02
C GLY A 51 13.17 1.04 5.33
N ALA A 52 11.83 1.03 5.34
CA ALA A 52 11.04 1.17 6.54
C ALA A 52 11.24 -0.01 7.52
N ALA A 53 11.41 -1.24 7.00
CA ALA A 53 11.76 -2.39 7.82
C ALA A 53 13.14 -2.25 8.47
N SER A 54 14.14 -1.78 7.71
CA SER A 54 15.48 -1.51 8.23
C SER A 54 15.47 -0.47 9.34
N TRP A 55 14.70 0.62 9.19
CA TRP A 55 14.50 1.62 10.23
C TRP A 55 13.93 1.02 11.52
N GLN A 56 12.97 0.11 11.40
CA GLN A 56 12.31 -0.57 12.51
C GLN A 56 13.06 -1.84 12.99
N GLN A 57 14.31 -2.06 12.57
CA GLN A 57 15.19 -3.18 12.95
C GLN A 57 14.82 -4.53 12.31
N GLY A 58 14.02 -4.56 11.24
CA GLY A 58 13.81 -5.74 10.41
C GLY A 58 12.36 -6.15 10.21
N PHE A 59 12.10 -6.91 9.16
CA PHE A 59 10.76 -7.36 8.77
C PHE A 59 10.02 -8.09 9.90
N LYS A 60 10.74 -8.92 10.68
CA LYS A 60 10.12 -9.65 11.78
C LYS A 60 9.61 -8.72 12.87
N VAL A 61 10.33 -7.64 13.20
CA VAL A 61 9.89 -6.67 14.21
C VAL A 61 8.63 -5.97 13.74
N VAL A 62 8.59 -5.52 12.47
CA VAL A 62 7.41 -4.88 11.88
C VAL A 62 6.21 -5.82 11.92
N LYS A 63 6.40 -7.06 11.47
CA LYS A 63 5.34 -8.09 11.45
C LYS A 63 4.80 -8.38 12.85
N ASP A 64 5.68 -8.58 13.83
CA ASP A 64 5.27 -8.86 15.20
C ASP A 64 4.50 -7.68 15.82
N VAL A 65 4.93 -6.43 15.57
CA VAL A 65 4.21 -5.23 16.02
C VAL A 65 2.81 -5.15 15.40
N VAL A 66 2.68 -5.39 14.10
CA VAL A 66 1.37 -5.37 13.44
C VAL A 66 0.46 -6.47 13.99
N GLU A 67 0.96 -7.70 14.12
CA GLU A 67 0.19 -8.84 14.63
C GLU A 67 -0.27 -8.61 16.07
N ASP A 68 0.65 -8.21 16.97
CA ASP A 68 0.33 -7.91 18.36
C ASP A 68 -0.70 -6.78 18.48
N LEU A 69 -0.59 -5.72 17.67
CA LEU A 69 -1.57 -4.63 17.67
C LEU A 69 -2.95 -5.09 17.17
N VAL A 70 -3.00 -5.91 16.13
CA VAL A 70 -4.26 -6.49 15.63
C VAL A 70 -4.94 -7.29 16.75
N ASP A 71 -4.18 -8.10 17.49
CA ASP A 71 -4.72 -8.94 18.55
C ASP A 71 -5.11 -8.10 19.79
N TYR A 72 -4.24 -7.24 20.31
CA TYR A 72 -4.49 -6.47 21.54
C TYR A 72 -5.47 -5.33 21.38
N MET A 73 -5.60 -4.75 20.17
CA MET A 73 -6.63 -3.76 19.87
C MET A 73 -7.98 -4.40 19.53
N ASN A 74 -8.07 -5.74 19.47
CA ASN A 74 -9.25 -6.49 19.05
C ASN A 74 -9.77 -6.05 17.67
N ILE A 75 -8.86 -5.92 16.71
CA ILE A 75 -9.21 -5.55 15.33
C ILE A 75 -10.01 -6.67 14.70
N THR A 76 -11.22 -6.35 14.24
CA THR A 76 -12.18 -7.32 13.69
C THR A 76 -12.21 -7.35 12.17
N VAL A 77 -11.72 -6.29 11.52
CA VAL A 77 -11.66 -6.19 10.05
C VAL A 77 -10.47 -6.99 9.47
N PRO A 78 -10.51 -7.37 8.18
CA PRO A 78 -9.37 -8.01 7.53
C PRO A 78 -8.17 -7.08 7.46
N VAL A 79 -7.01 -7.58 7.89
CA VAL A 79 -5.72 -6.88 7.81
C VAL A 79 -4.72 -7.78 7.09
N ALA A 80 -4.14 -7.32 5.99
CA ALA A 80 -3.00 -7.98 5.36
C ALA A 80 -1.70 -7.26 5.72
N MET A 81 -0.64 -8.04 6.03
CA MET A 81 0.71 -7.52 6.21
C MET A 81 1.49 -7.75 4.91
N HIS A 82 1.87 -6.66 4.23
CA HIS A 82 2.37 -6.66 2.87
C HIS A 82 3.80 -6.11 2.77
N LEU A 83 4.67 -6.81 2.03
CA LEU A 83 5.95 -6.27 1.57
C LEU A 83 5.68 -5.38 0.35
N ASP A 84 6.14 -4.14 0.41
CA ASP A 84 5.99 -3.12 -0.63
C ASP A 84 7.33 -2.92 -1.34
N HIS A 85 7.37 -2.94 -2.67
CA HIS A 85 8.56 -2.82 -3.51
C HIS A 85 9.74 -3.73 -3.08
N GLY A 86 9.45 -5.01 -2.86
CA GLY A 86 10.47 -5.98 -2.46
C GLY A 86 11.43 -6.34 -3.60
N SER A 87 12.74 -6.27 -3.35
CA SER A 87 13.71 -6.94 -4.19
C SER A 87 13.50 -8.46 -4.14
N TYR A 88 14.08 -9.19 -5.09
CA TYR A 88 14.01 -10.65 -5.09
C TYR A 88 14.48 -11.26 -3.75
N GLU A 89 15.56 -10.73 -3.16
CA GLU A 89 16.08 -11.18 -1.86
C GLU A 89 15.18 -10.77 -0.67
N ASP A 90 14.57 -9.58 -0.72
CA ASP A 90 13.71 -9.12 0.36
C ASP A 90 12.39 -9.91 0.45
N CYS A 91 11.90 -10.43 -0.69
CA CYS A 91 10.77 -11.34 -0.70
C CYS A 91 11.00 -12.56 0.23
N PHE A 92 12.16 -13.21 0.15
CA PHE A 92 12.46 -14.35 1.03
C PHE A 92 12.53 -13.94 2.49
N LYS A 93 13.15 -12.79 2.81
CA LYS A 93 13.23 -12.29 4.19
C LYS A 93 11.85 -11.98 4.79
N ALA A 94 10.96 -11.36 4.00
CA ALA A 94 9.61 -11.03 4.42
C ALA A 94 8.74 -12.31 4.57
N ILE A 95 8.87 -13.27 3.66
CA ILE A 95 8.23 -14.60 3.77
C ILE A 95 8.65 -15.31 5.07
N ASP A 96 9.96 -15.32 5.36
CA ASP A 96 10.50 -15.95 6.57
C ASP A 96 10.08 -15.21 7.86
N ALA A 97 9.86 -13.89 7.76
CA ALA A 97 9.33 -13.07 8.85
C ALA A 97 7.83 -13.31 9.12
N GLY A 98 7.09 -13.95 8.18
CA GLY A 98 5.68 -14.28 8.33
C GLY A 98 4.73 -13.22 7.75
N PHE A 99 5.16 -12.47 6.74
CA PHE A 99 4.27 -11.59 5.98
C PHE A 99 3.19 -12.40 5.27
N THR A 100 1.99 -11.86 5.17
CA THR A 100 0.84 -12.55 4.56
C THR A 100 0.64 -12.19 3.09
N SER A 101 1.40 -11.21 2.60
CA SER A 101 1.33 -10.68 1.25
C SER A 101 2.71 -10.14 0.83
N ILE A 102 3.12 -10.41 -0.40
CA ILE A 102 4.47 -10.07 -0.90
C ILE A 102 4.33 -9.39 -2.26
N MET A 103 4.95 -8.21 -2.41
CA MET A 103 5.22 -7.64 -3.72
C MET A 103 6.66 -7.96 -4.11
N TYR A 104 6.83 -8.60 -5.25
CA TYR A 104 8.11 -8.65 -5.96
C TYR A 104 8.11 -7.56 -7.03
N ASP A 105 8.97 -6.56 -6.85
CA ASP A 105 9.16 -5.50 -7.82
C ASP A 105 10.22 -5.88 -8.84
N GLY A 106 9.77 -6.48 -9.94
CA GLY A 106 10.60 -6.86 -11.06
C GLY A 106 10.73 -5.78 -12.15
N SER A 107 10.14 -4.59 -11.95
CA SER A 107 10.19 -3.48 -12.93
C SER A 107 11.62 -2.95 -13.14
N HIS A 108 12.50 -3.15 -12.17
CA HIS A 108 13.90 -2.75 -12.19
C HIS A 108 14.85 -3.85 -12.70
N GLU A 109 14.34 -5.02 -13.07
CA GLU A 109 15.17 -6.06 -13.63
C GLU A 109 15.74 -5.66 -15.00
N PRO A 110 16.94 -6.13 -15.37
CA PRO A 110 17.54 -5.77 -16.65
C PRO A 110 16.72 -6.16 -17.88
N THR A 111 15.89 -7.19 -17.77
CA THR A 111 15.00 -7.64 -18.86
C THR A 111 13.66 -8.10 -18.31
N PHE A 112 12.62 -8.00 -19.13
CA PHE A 112 11.30 -8.49 -18.78
C PHE A 112 11.25 -10.00 -18.55
N GLU A 113 12.08 -10.79 -19.26
CA GLU A 113 12.19 -12.22 -19.05
C GLU A 113 12.68 -12.56 -17.63
N MET A 114 13.58 -11.75 -17.05
CA MET A 114 14.00 -11.93 -15.66
C MET A 114 12.87 -11.60 -14.68
N ASN A 115 12.07 -10.57 -14.96
CA ASN A 115 10.86 -10.28 -14.18
C ASN A 115 9.91 -11.48 -14.20
N LEU A 116 9.62 -12.03 -15.39
CA LEU A 116 8.75 -13.22 -15.55
C LEU A 116 9.29 -14.43 -14.77
N GLU A 117 10.57 -14.77 -14.93
CA GLU A 117 11.17 -15.94 -14.28
C GLU A 117 11.10 -15.84 -12.75
N ARG A 118 11.52 -14.69 -12.19
CA ARG A 118 11.53 -14.47 -10.75
C ARG A 118 10.14 -14.35 -10.16
N THR A 119 9.22 -13.68 -10.86
CA THR A 119 7.81 -13.62 -10.45
C THR A 119 7.20 -15.02 -10.36
N ALA A 120 7.44 -15.89 -11.36
CA ALA A 120 6.93 -17.26 -11.33
C ALA A 120 7.47 -18.06 -10.13
N GLU A 121 8.73 -17.87 -9.76
CA GLU A 121 9.33 -18.52 -8.59
C GLU A 121 8.71 -18.02 -7.28
N ILE A 122 8.55 -16.69 -7.12
CA ILE A 122 7.92 -16.08 -5.93
C ILE A 122 6.46 -16.52 -5.80
N VAL A 123 5.68 -16.52 -6.90
CA VAL A 123 4.28 -17.01 -6.92
C VAL A 123 4.21 -18.45 -6.40
N LYS A 124 5.03 -19.35 -6.95
CA LYS A 124 5.06 -20.75 -6.53
C LYS A 124 5.39 -20.91 -5.05
N LEU A 125 6.37 -20.16 -4.55
CA LEU A 125 6.80 -20.21 -3.15
C LEU A 125 5.71 -19.69 -2.22
N CYS A 126 5.16 -18.51 -2.52
CA CYS A 126 4.15 -17.84 -1.72
C CYS A 126 2.84 -18.61 -1.67
N HIS A 127 2.33 -19.08 -2.80
CA HIS A 127 1.10 -19.87 -2.85
C HIS A 127 1.23 -21.19 -2.07
N GLY A 128 2.41 -21.83 -2.08
CA GLY A 128 2.68 -22.99 -1.26
C GLY A 128 2.60 -22.73 0.25
N LYS A 129 2.58 -21.48 0.68
CA LYS A 129 2.49 -21.02 2.08
C LYS A 129 1.18 -20.25 2.37
N GLY A 130 0.29 -20.08 1.40
CA GLY A 130 -0.95 -19.30 1.55
C GLY A 130 -0.75 -17.78 1.59
N ILE A 131 0.36 -17.28 1.01
CA ILE A 131 0.74 -15.88 0.92
C ILE A 131 0.32 -15.34 -0.45
N SER A 132 -0.31 -14.16 -0.52
CA SER A 132 -0.67 -13.50 -1.77
C SER A 132 0.53 -12.79 -2.40
N VAL A 133 0.52 -12.67 -3.74
CA VAL A 133 1.62 -12.09 -4.51
C VAL A 133 1.14 -10.93 -5.36
N GLU A 134 1.85 -9.80 -5.25
CA GLU A 134 1.83 -8.66 -6.16
C GLU A 134 3.08 -8.69 -7.05
N ALA A 135 2.92 -8.29 -8.30
CA ALA A 135 4.03 -8.00 -9.20
C ALA A 135 3.85 -6.62 -9.83
N GLU A 136 4.86 -6.11 -10.54
CA GLU A 136 4.83 -4.80 -11.19
C GLU A 136 5.24 -4.90 -12.66
N VAL A 137 4.52 -4.14 -13.51
CA VAL A 137 4.86 -3.92 -14.92
C VAL A 137 4.82 -2.43 -15.22
N GLY A 138 5.84 -1.94 -15.95
CA GLY A 138 6.09 -0.52 -16.13
C GLY A 138 6.63 0.11 -14.85
N GLY A 139 7.41 1.16 -14.96
CA GLY A 139 7.99 1.84 -13.79
C GLY A 139 7.05 2.90 -13.22
N ILE A 140 6.88 2.93 -11.90
CA ILE A 140 6.23 4.04 -11.21
C ILE A 140 7.21 5.22 -11.14
N GLY A 141 6.77 6.42 -11.51
CA GLY A 141 7.60 7.62 -11.47
C GLY A 141 7.91 8.10 -10.04
N GLY A 142 8.84 9.03 -9.89
CA GLY A 142 9.18 9.64 -8.60
C GLY A 142 10.31 8.97 -7.85
N VAL A 143 10.29 9.03 -6.53
CA VAL A 143 11.33 8.45 -5.65
C VAL A 143 10.68 7.61 -4.55
N GLU A 144 11.03 6.33 -4.47
CA GLU A 144 10.65 5.44 -3.39
C GLU A 144 11.91 4.77 -2.81
N ASP A 145 12.06 4.78 -1.49
CA ASP A 145 13.25 4.28 -0.76
C ASP A 145 14.62 4.74 -1.33
N GLY A 146 14.67 5.97 -1.89
CA GLY A 146 15.88 6.55 -2.49
C GLY A 146 16.15 6.09 -3.93
N VAL A 147 15.31 5.26 -4.53
CA VAL A 147 15.37 4.88 -5.94
C VAL A 147 14.50 5.84 -6.75
N ALA A 148 15.11 6.52 -7.73
CA ALA A 148 14.41 7.43 -8.63
C ALA A 148 14.01 6.73 -9.93
N SER A 149 12.77 6.95 -10.37
CA SER A 149 12.24 6.48 -11.64
C SER A 149 11.60 7.62 -12.42
N SER A 150 11.79 7.64 -13.74
CA SER A 150 11.10 8.58 -14.63
C SER A 150 9.64 8.19 -14.88
N GLY A 151 9.25 6.99 -14.48
CA GLY A 151 7.96 6.38 -14.79
C GLY A 151 7.91 5.86 -16.23
N GLU A 152 7.25 4.73 -16.39
CA GLU A 152 6.99 4.11 -17.69
C GLU A 152 5.57 3.56 -17.73
N LEU A 153 4.84 3.78 -18.83
CA LEU A 153 3.53 3.19 -19.00
C LEU A 153 3.67 1.68 -19.21
N ALA A 154 2.97 0.91 -18.39
CA ALA A 154 2.96 -0.55 -18.47
C ALA A 154 2.49 -1.04 -19.86
N ASP A 155 3.19 -2.00 -20.42
CA ASP A 155 2.76 -2.67 -21.66
C ASP A 155 1.63 -3.69 -21.33
N PRO A 156 0.45 -3.61 -21.99
CA PRO A 156 -0.66 -4.50 -21.70
C PRO A 156 -0.38 -5.98 -21.99
N ASP A 157 0.49 -6.31 -22.94
CA ASP A 157 0.87 -7.69 -23.22
C ASP A 157 1.86 -8.23 -22.18
N GLU A 158 2.74 -7.42 -21.64
CA GLU A 158 3.57 -7.75 -20.48
C GLU A 158 2.72 -7.94 -19.22
N CYS A 159 1.73 -7.05 -18.98
CA CYS A 159 0.76 -7.21 -17.89
C CYS A 159 0.01 -8.56 -17.99
N LYS A 160 -0.40 -8.93 -19.20
CA LYS A 160 -1.02 -10.23 -19.45
C LYS A 160 -0.09 -11.39 -19.14
N ALA A 161 1.18 -11.31 -19.56
CA ALA A 161 2.17 -12.36 -19.33
C ALA A 161 2.43 -12.57 -17.83
N ILE A 162 2.54 -11.50 -17.05
CA ILE A 162 2.66 -11.57 -15.58
C ILE A 162 1.38 -12.13 -14.95
N ALA A 163 0.20 -11.68 -15.39
CA ALA A 163 -1.08 -12.19 -14.91
C ALA A 163 -1.22 -13.71 -15.11
N ASP A 164 -0.76 -14.24 -16.26
CA ASP A 164 -0.79 -15.66 -16.58
C ASP A 164 0.11 -16.52 -15.69
N LEU A 165 1.05 -15.93 -14.93
CA LEU A 165 1.83 -16.62 -13.91
C LEU A 165 1.01 -16.91 -12.64
N GLY A 166 -0.17 -16.30 -12.51
CA GLY A 166 -1.08 -16.51 -11.40
C GLY A 166 -0.80 -15.59 -10.20
N VAL A 167 -0.25 -14.39 -10.42
CA VAL A 167 -0.20 -13.35 -9.38
C VAL A 167 -1.61 -13.02 -8.89
N ASP A 168 -1.74 -12.62 -7.62
CA ASP A 168 -3.04 -12.31 -7.02
C ASP A 168 -3.51 -10.90 -7.36
N PHE A 169 -2.59 -9.98 -7.63
CA PHE A 169 -2.85 -8.60 -8.05
C PHE A 169 -1.61 -8.01 -8.73
N LEU A 170 -1.80 -6.94 -9.52
CA LEU A 170 -0.78 -6.40 -10.40
C LEU A 170 -0.69 -4.88 -10.32
N ALA A 171 0.49 -4.36 -9.97
CA ALA A 171 0.81 -2.95 -10.07
C ALA A 171 1.18 -2.59 -11.51
N CYS A 172 0.65 -1.46 -11.98
CA CYS A 172 0.83 -1.02 -13.35
C CYS A 172 1.23 0.45 -13.39
N GLY A 173 2.29 0.76 -14.16
CA GLY A 173 2.62 2.13 -14.52
C GLY A 173 1.55 2.71 -15.45
N ILE A 174 0.78 3.67 -14.96
CA ILE A 174 -0.28 4.38 -15.73
C ILE A 174 -0.12 5.90 -15.64
N GLY A 175 1.11 6.37 -15.40
CA GLY A 175 1.42 7.80 -15.20
C GLY A 175 1.38 8.24 -13.76
N ASN A 176 1.26 7.32 -12.83
CA ASN A 176 1.32 7.53 -11.39
C ASN A 176 2.77 7.76 -10.91
N ILE A 177 2.92 8.51 -9.82
CA ILE A 177 4.20 9.01 -9.30
C ILE A 177 4.25 8.81 -7.78
N HIS A 178 5.38 8.32 -7.25
CA HIS A 178 5.63 8.30 -5.82
C HIS A 178 5.92 9.71 -5.29
N GLY A 179 5.36 10.05 -4.13
CA GLY A 179 5.52 11.35 -3.49
C GLY A 179 4.46 12.37 -3.89
N LEU A 180 4.85 13.65 -3.94
CA LEU A 180 3.95 14.74 -4.33
C LEU A 180 3.97 14.93 -5.85
N TYR A 181 2.79 15.05 -6.44
CA TYR A 181 2.65 15.29 -7.87
C TYR A 181 3.04 16.73 -8.24
N PRO A 182 3.75 16.94 -9.36
CA PRO A 182 4.03 18.30 -9.84
C PRO A 182 2.76 18.96 -10.39
N ASP A 183 2.75 20.30 -10.39
CA ASP A 183 1.59 21.10 -10.83
C ASP A 183 1.19 20.84 -12.30
N ASP A 184 2.14 20.40 -13.13
CA ASP A 184 1.96 20.11 -14.57
C ASP A 184 1.73 18.62 -14.85
N TRP A 185 1.43 17.81 -13.83
CA TRP A 185 1.13 16.40 -14.01
C TRP A 185 -0.10 16.18 -14.91
N ALA A 186 0.06 15.35 -15.93
CA ALA A 186 -0.97 15.12 -16.95
C ALA A 186 -2.18 14.27 -16.48
N GLY A 187 -2.11 13.68 -15.28
CA GLY A 187 -3.12 12.75 -14.78
C GLY A 187 -2.78 11.29 -15.07
N LEU A 188 -3.61 10.39 -14.54
CA LEU A 188 -3.53 8.96 -14.83
C LEU A 188 -3.98 8.68 -16.27
N SER A 189 -3.30 7.75 -16.94
CA SER A 189 -3.69 7.27 -18.28
C SER A 189 -4.82 6.24 -18.17
N MET A 190 -6.08 6.71 -18.15
CA MET A 190 -7.26 5.82 -18.08
C MET A 190 -7.38 4.93 -19.31
N ASP A 191 -6.96 5.41 -20.49
CA ASP A 191 -6.92 4.59 -21.70
C ASP A 191 -5.98 3.39 -21.54
N ARG A 192 -4.78 3.61 -20.98
CA ARG A 192 -3.82 2.53 -20.69
C ARG A 192 -4.37 1.57 -19.65
N LEU A 193 -5.00 2.08 -18.59
CA LEU A 193 -5.65 1.23 -17.57
C LEU A 193 -6.73 0.34 -18.18
N ALA A 194 -7.55 0.90 -19.08
CA ALA A 194 -8.58 0.14 -19.79
C ALA A 194 -7.99 -0.96 -20.70
N GLU A 195 -6.88 -0.67 -21.41
CA GLU A 195 -6.16 -1.66 -22.23
C GLU A 195 -5.62 -2.80 -21.36
N ILE A 196 -5.02 -2.49 -20.21
CA ILE A 196 -4.50 -3.47 -19.24
C ILE A 196 -5.66 -4.33 -18.72
N LYS A 197 -6.75 -3.69 -18.25
CA LYS A 197 -7.94 -4.39 -17.75
C LYS A 197 -8.54 -5.35 -18.78
N ALA A 198 -8.59 -4.94 -20.04
CA ALA A 198 -9.07 -5.80 -21.14
C ALA A 198 -8.21 -7.06 -21.33
N LYS A 199 -6.91 -7.00 -21.02
CA LYS A 199 -5.96 -8.12 -21.13
C LYS A 199 -5.93 -9.02 -19.88
N THR A 200 -6.05 -8.42 -18.69
CA THR A 200 -5.89 -9.11 -17.39
C THR A 200 -7.22 -9.62 -16.80
N GLY A 201 -8.36 -9.23 -17.39
CA GLY A 201 -9.68 -9.68 -16.94
C GLY A 201 -10.03 -9.21 -15.54
N ASP A 202 -10.38 -10.12 -14.63
CA ASP A 202 -10.80 -9.80 -13.26
C ASP A 202 -9.65 -9.76 -12.25
N LEU A 203 -8.39 -9.76 -12.72
CA LEU A 203 -7.24 -9.58 -11.85
C LEU A 203 -7.33 -8.20 -11.16
N PRO A 204 -7.24 -8.14 -9.82
CA PRO A 204 -7.14 -6.86 -9.11
C PRO A 204 -5.92 -6.06 -9.57
N LEU A 205 -6.12 -4.79 -9.92
CA LEU A 205 -5.03 -3.89 -10.27
C LEU A 205 -4.66 -2.98 -9.11
N VAL A 206 -3.42 -2.52 -9.07
CA VAL A 206 -2.87 -1.71 -7.99
C VAL A 206 -2.45 -0.35 -8.51
N LEU A 207 -2.82 0.69 -7.78
CA LEU A 207 -2.39 2.07 -7.99
C LEU A 207 -1.36 2.45 -6.93
N HIS A 208 -0.09 2.51 -7.30
CA HIS A 208 0.96 3.10 -6.48
C HIS A 208 0.92 4.63 -6.55
N GLY A 209 1.52 5.31 -5.57
CA GLY A 209 1.59 6.77 -5.56
C GLY A 209 0.22 7.45 -5.41
N GLY A 210 -0.69 6.90 -4.61
CA GLY A 210 -2.05 7.44 -4.45
C GLY A 210 -2.17 8.81 -3.77
N THR A 211 -1.05 9.37 -3.28
CA THR A 211 -1.03 10.66 -2.59
C THR A 211 -1.36 11.82 -3.52
N GLY A 212 -2.41 12.60 -3.22
CA GLY A 212 -2.71 13.85 -3.93
C GLY A 212 -3.40 13.69 -5.28
N ILE A 213 -3.73 12.47 -5.70
CA ILE A 213 -4.57 12.24 -6.88
C ILE A 213 -5.99 12.72 -6.56
N PRO A 214 -6.66 13.49 -7.45
CA PRO A 214 -8.04 13.90 -7.24
C PRO A 214 -8.97 12.70 -7.02
N THR A 215 -9.82 12.76 -5.98
CA THR A 215 -10.74 11.67 -5.60
C THR A 215 -11.56 11.14 -6.78
N ALA A 216 -12.07 12.03 -7.64
CA ALA A 216 -12.83 11.62 -8.83
C ALA A 216 -12.00 10.75 -9.80
N MET A 217 -10.70 11.04 -9.96
CA MET A 217 -9.80 10.26 -10.81
C MET A 217 -9.47 8.91 -10.18
N VAL A 218 -9.32 8.86 -8.85
CA VAL A 218 -9.14 7.59 -8.12
C VAL A 218 -10.39 6.71 -8.26
N GLN A 219 -11.58 7.29 -8.12
CA GLN A 219 -12.84 6.57 -8.29
C GLN A 219 -13.03 6.04 -9.71
N GLU A 220 -12.67 6.83 -10.74
CA GLU A 220 -12.65 6.37 -12.12
C GLU A 220 -11.66 5.20 -12.32
N ALA A 221 -10.48 5.24 -11.69
CA ALA A 221 -9.52 4.14 -11.73
C ALA A 221 -10.07 2.88 -11.05
N ILE A 222 -10.77 3.02 -9.91
CA ILE A 222 -11.45 1.92 -9.20
C ILE A 222 -12.50 1.27 -10.12
N ASP A 223 -13.32 2.04 -10.81
CA ASP A 223 -14.31 1.53 -11.76
C ASP A 223 -13.65 0.77 -12.93
N ASN A 224 -12.39 1.08 -13.23
CA ASN A 224 -11.56 0.40 -14.23
C ASN A 224 -10.67 -0.72 -13.65
N GLY A 225 -10.93 -1.17 -12.41
CA GLY A 225 -10.32 -2.39 -11.84
C GLY A 225 -9.19 -2.18 -10.86
N ILE A 226 -8.88 -0.93 -10.49
CA ILE A 226 -7.99 -0.68 -9.34
C ILE A 226 -8.70 -1.12 -8.06
N ALA A 227 -8.05 -2.00 -7.30
CA ALA A 227 -8.57 -2.57 -6.06
C ALA A 227 -7.69 -2.27 -4.84
N LYS A 228 -6.39 -1.99 -5.02
CA LYS A 228 -5.43 -1.59 -3.99
C LYS A 228 -4.89 -0.21 -4.34
N ILE A 229 -4.80 0.69 -3.35
CA ILE A 229 -4.27 2.04 -3.55
C ILE A 229 -3.23 2.31 -2.47
N ASN A 230 -1.98 2.49 -2.89
CA ASN A 230 -0.87 2.76 -1.99
C ASN A 230 -0.85 4.23 -1.59
N VAL A 231 -0.82 4.49 -0.28
CA VAL A 231 -0.70 5.83 0.29
C VAL A 231 0.33 5.85 1.42
N ASN A 232 1.36 6.66 1.27
CA ASN A 232 2.40 6.89 2.27
C ASN A 232 2.52 8.40 2.57
N THR A 233 2.96 9.18 1.59
CA THR A 233 3.32 10.60 1.75
C THR A 233 2.17 11.44 2.32
N ASP A 234 0.93 11.16 1.99
CA ASP A 234 -0.24 11.89 2.49
C ASP A 234 -0.35 11.82 4.03
N LEU A 235 -0.16 10.62 4.60
CA LEU A 235 -0.16 10.45 6.05
C LEU A 235 1.08 11.09 6.69
N GLN A 236 2.25 11.05 6.02
CA GLN A 236 3.47 11.70 6.49
C GLN A 236 3.28 13.21 6.59
N VAL A 237 2.70 13.83 5.56
CA VAL A 237 2.42 15.28 5.54
C VAL A 237 1.40 15.66 6.63
N ALA A 238 0.33 14.87 6.79
CA ALA A 238 -0.68 15.12 7.83
C ALA A 238 -0.08 15.05 9.24
N MET A 239 0.71 14.02 9.53
CA MET A 239 1.41 13.87 10.81
C MET A 239 2.38 15.02 11.07
N ALA A 240 3.24 15.33 10.09
CA ALA A 240 4.25 16.35 10.21
C ALA A 240 3.61 17.72 10.49
N LYS A 241 2.59 18.09 9.72
CA LYS A 241 1.86 19.35 9.88
C LYS A 241 1.27 19.48 11.29
N ALA A 242 0.55 18.48 11.75
CA ALA A 242 -0.08 18.51 13.07
C ALA A 242 0.96 18.60 14.20
N THR A 243 2.11 17.96 14.04
CA THR A 243 3.23 18.02 14.98
C THR A 243 3.86 19.42 14.99
N TRP A 244 4.11 20.02 13.83
CA TRP A 244 4.62 21.39 13.72
C TRP A 244 3.66 22.41 14.32
N ASP A 245 2.38 22.36 14.00
CA ASP A 245 1.36 23.25 14.56
C ASP A 245 1.33 23.17 16.10
N PHE A 246 1.46 21.96 16.67
CA PHE A 246 1.51 21.77 18.12
C PHE A 246 2.77 22.38 18.77
N VAL A 247 3.92 22.22 18.12
CA VAL A 247 5.18 22.78 18.61
C VAL A 247 5.20 24.30 18.47
N ASP A 248 4.80 24.83 17.31
CA ASP A 248 4.85 26.26 16.98
C ASP A 248 3.83 27.07 17.79
N SER A 249 2.69 26.49 18.16
CA SER A 249 1.72 27.12 19.09
C SER A 249 2.28 27.33 20.50
N GLY A 250 3.39 26.68 20.83
CA GLY A 250 4.00 26.69 22.16
C GLY A 250 3.32 25.73 23.16
N GLU A 251 2.27 25.01 22.76
CA GLU A 251 1.57 24.04 23.63
C GLU A 251 2.50 22.92 24.09
N ALA A 252 3.44 22.47 23.23
CA ALA A 252 4.42 21.46 23.57
C ALA A 252 5.28 21.81 24.82
N LYS A 253 5.44 23.11 25.12
CA LYS A 253 6.22 23.62 26.27
C LYS A 253 5.38 23.77 27.54
N LYS A 254 4.07 23.59 27.50
CA LYS A 254 3.18 23.80 28.65
C LYS A 254 3.04 22.53 29.50
N GLY A 255 3.09 22.69 30.81
CA GLY A 255 2.85 21.58 31.75
C GLY A 255 3.75 20.38 31.51
N LYS A 256 3.16 19.20 31.25
CA LYS A 256 3.84 17.94 30.94
C LYS A 256 3.63 17.51 29.47
N ASN A 257 3.48 18.46 28.55
CA ASN A 257 3.26 18.14 27.13
C ASN A 257 4.53 17.65 26.40
N TYR A 258 5.69 17.68 27.08
CA TYR A 258 6.93 17.02 26.65
C TYR A 258 6.90 15.48 26.82
N ASP A 259 5.91 14.92 27.54
CA ASP A 259 5.69 13.45 27.59
C ASP A 259 5.46 12.94 26.16
N PRO A 260 6.24 11.93 25.68
CA PRO A 260 6.13 11.42 24.31
C PRO A 260 4.69 11.07 23.90
N ARG A 261 3.90 10.51 24.80
CA ARG A 261 2.49 10.15 24.54
C ARG A 261 1.60 11.35 24.24
N LYS A 262 1.97 12.54 24.74
CA LYS A 262 1.28 13.81 24.48
C LYS A 262 1.88 14.55 23.29
N LEU A 263 3.22 14.50 23.16
CA LEU A 263 3.95 15.15 22.08
C LEU A 263 3.59 14.53 20.72
N LEU A 264 3.44 13.21 20.66
CA LEU A 264 3.11 12.46 19.44
C LEU A 264 1.60 12.43 19.14
N LYS A 265 0.75 12.73 20.14
CA LYS A 265 -0.71 12.61 19.97
C LYS A 265 -1.30 13.43 18.83
N PRO A 266 -0.93 14.69 18.57
CA PRO A 266 -1.47 15.44 17.43
C PRO A 266 -1.19 14.77 16.08
N GLY A 267 0.02 14.25 15.88
CA GLY A 267 0.38 13.49 14.70
C GLY A 267 -0.42 12.19 14.58
N PHE A 268 -0.55 11.44 15.68
CA PHE A 268 -1.39 10.25 15.74
C PHE A 268 -2.83 10.54 15.30
N ASP A 269 -3.46 11.57 15.90
CA ASP A 269 -4.85 11.94 15.59
C ASP A 269 -5.01 12.38 14.13
N ALA A 270 -3.99 13.06 13.57
CA ALA A 270 -4.00 13.48 12.17
C ALA A 270 -3.91 12.30 11.20
N ILE A 271 -3.10 11.27 11.52
CA ILE A 271 -3.06 10.04 10.73
C ILE A 271 -4.42 9.33 10.76
N VAL A 272 -5.03 9.18 11.96
CA VAL A 272 -6.36 8.56 12.08
C VAL A 272 -7.39 9.29 11.23
N ALA A 273 -7.43 10.62 11.31
CA ALA A 273 -8.38 11.43 10.57
C ALA A 273 -8.18 11.27 9.05
N ARG A 274 -6.92 11.40 8.58
CA ARG A 274 -6.62 11.34 7.16
C ARG A 274 -6.81 9.94 6.58
N ALA A 275 -6.43 8.88 7.30
CA ALA A 275 -6.68 7.50 6.90
C ALA A 275 -8.18 7.22 6.73
N LYS A 276 -9.02 7.73 7.63
CA LYS A 276 -10.49 7.62 7.49
C LYS A 276 -11.03 8.31 6.25
N GLU A 277 -10.57 9.54 5.97
CA GLU A 277 -10.96 10.25 4.76
C GLU A 277 -10.64 9.44 3.51
N LEU A 278 -9.43 8.89 3.42
CA LEU A 278 -8.98 8.07 2.28
C LEU A 278 -9.78 6.76 2.15
N ILE A 279 -10.06 6.08 3.26
CA ILE A 279 -10.91 4.88 3.27
C ILE A 279 -12.30 5.18 2.70
N VAL A 280 -12.91 6.31 3.09
CA VAL A 280 -14.21 6.77 2.56
C VAL A 280 -14.09 7.16 1.09
N ASP A 281 -13.05 7.92 0.71
CA ASP A 281 -12.81 8.32 -0.68
C ASP A 281 -12.64 7.12 -1.62
N PHE A 282 -12.08 6.01 -1.12
CA PHE A 282 -11.91 4.77 -1.87
C PHE A 282 -13.15 3.84 -1.81
N GLY A 283 -14.15 4.18 -1.00
CA GLY A 283 -15.42 3.45 -0.89
C GLY A 283 -15.34 2.14 -0.13
N SER A 284 -14.29 1.93 0.69
CA SER A 284 -14.10 0.68 1.46
C SER A 284 -14.68 0.71 2.88
N ASP A 285 -15.27 1.83 3.32
CA ASP A 285 -15.97 1.91 4.60
C ASP A 285 -17.17 0.94 4.65
N GLY A 286 -17.32 0.24 5.77
CA GLY A 286 -18.34 -0.80 5.94
C GLY A 286 -18.12 -2.08 5.13
N LYS A 287 -16.95 -2.27 4.51
CA LYS A 287 -16.62 -3.44 3.67
C LYS A 287 -15.74 -4.47 4.38
N GLY A 288 -15.66 -4.45 5.70
CA GLY A 288 -14.73 -5.28 6.48
C GLY A 288 -14.69 -6.76 6.10
N TRP A 289 -15.85 -7.41 5.98
CA TRP A 289 -16.00 -8.81 5.56
C TRP A 289 -17.06 -8.95 4.48
N ALA A 290 -17.02 -8.08 3.47
CA ALA A 290 -17.97 -8.06 2.35
C ALA A 290 -17.78 -9.24 1.37
#